data_19874a5d7dc18ad99b9fed36a66f0ff6
#
_entry.id   19874a5d7dc18ad99b9fed36a66f0ff6
#
_cell.length_a   1.000
_cell.length_b   1.000
_cell.length_c   1.000
_cell.angle_alpha   90.00
_cell.angle_beta   90.00
_cell.angle_gamma   90.00
#
_symmetry.space_group_name_H-M   'P 1'
#
loop_
_entity.id
_entity.type
_entity.pdbx_description
1 polymer ?
#
loop_
_entity_poly.entity_id
_entity_poly.type
_entity_poly.pdbx_seq_one_letter_code
_entity_poly.pdbx_strand_id
1 'polypeptide(L)'
;MELVTLEQVRAHCRAEADDDAMLELYASAAEQHAQGFLNRQVYPDVSAMEAAVLAETAGEAPMVVNEAIRAAVLLATGHLYRNRESVTDTPAASLPQGFHDLLWPHRVGLGI
;
A
#
# COMPACT_ATOMS: atom_id res chain seq x y z
N MET A 1 0.10 -0.77 9.38
CA MET A 1 0.00 -1.80 8.32
C MET A 1 -1.33 -2.53 8.48
N GLU A 2 -2.27 -2.19 7.65
CA GLU A 2 -3.62 -2.72 7.77
C GLU A 2 -4.12 -3.47 6.55
N LEU A 3 -3.57 -3.17 5.38
CA LEU A 3 -4.06 -3.76 4.14
C LEU A 3 -3.41 -5.09 3.81
N VAL A 4 -2.20 -5.30 4.31
CA VAL A 4 -1.49 -6.56 4.16
C VAL A 4 -1.00 -7.01 5.54
N THR A 5 -0.67 -8.30 5.67
CA THR A 5 -0.17 -8.83 6.93
C THR A 5 1.34 -8.95 6.90
N LEU A 6 1.95 -8.95 8.07
CA LEU A 6 3.39 -9.13 8.16
C LEU A 6 3.82 -10.47 7.54
N GLU A 7 3.00 -11.49 7.71
CA GLU A 7 3.24 -12.79 7.11
C GLU A 7 3.31 -12.71 5.59
N GLN A 8 2.37 -11.98 4.99
CA GLN A 8 2.36 -11.78 3.55
C GLN A 8 3.60 -11.02 3.10
N VAL A 9 3.99 -10.00 3.87
CA VAL A 9 5.16 -9.20 3.54
C VAL A 9 6.42 -10.05 3.61
N ARG A 10 6.58 -10.84 4.65
CA ARG A 10 7.74 -11.72 4.78
C ARG A 10 7.83 -12.69 3.61
N ALA A 11 6.71 -13.29 3.25
CA ALA A 11 6.68 -14.25 2.15
C ALA A 11 7.05 -13.59 0.84
N HIS A 12 6.51 -12.41 0.60
CA HIS A 12 6.77 -11.70 -0.65
C HIS A 12 8.23 -11.25 -0.75
N CYS A 13 8.79 -10.75 0.35
CA CYS A 13 10.16 -10.24 0.36
C CYS A 13 11.20 -11.32 0.63
N ARG A 14 10.74 -12.50 1.02
CA ARG A 14 11.63 -13.60 1.44
C ARG A 14 12.56 -13.15 2.56
N ALA A 15 11.99 -12.40 3.49
CA ALA A 15 12.73 -11.79 4.57
C ALA A 15 12.69 -12.62 5.83
N GLU A 16 13.66 -12.40 6.70
CA GLU A 16 13.74 -13.08 7.97
C GLU A 16 13.08 -12.23 9.05
N ALA A 17 12.82 -12.85 10.20
CA ALA A 17 12.16 -12.17 11.30
C ALA A 17 12.92 -10.95 11.82
N ASP A 18 14.22 -10.94 11.65
CA ASP A 18 15.04 -9.82 12.10
C ASP A 18 14.70 -8.51 11.41
N ASP A 19 14.10 -8.59 10.24
CA ASP A 19 13.77 -7.41 9.45
C ASP A 19 12.36 -6.90 9.69
N ASP A 20 11.63 -7.50 10.63
CA ASP A 20 10.21 -7.18 10.82
C ASP A 20 9.91 -5.69 10.99
N ALA A 21 10.70 -5.01 11.82
CA ALA A 21 10.45 -3.59 12.06
C ALA A 21 10.56 -2.78 10.76
N MET A 22 11.55 -3.08 9.94
CA MET A 22 11.72 -2.38 8.67
C MET A 22 10.64 -2.77 7.68
N LEU A 23 10.23 -4.04 7.69
CA LEU A 23 9.16 -4.49 6.81
C LEU A 23 7.85 -3.80 7.13
N GLU A 24 7.56 -3.62 8.42
CA GLU A 24 6.34 -2.92 8.82
C GLU A 24 6.38 -1.47 8.37
N LEU A 25 7.53 -0.83 8.50
CA LEU A 25 7.68 0.55 8.06
C LEU A 25 7.48 0.66 6.55
N TYR A 26 8.12 -0.21 5.78
CA TYR A 26 8.00 -0.17 4.33
C TYR A 26 6.59 -0.49 3.87
N ALA A 27 5.94 -1.46 4.51
CA ALA A 27 4.57 -1.82 4.16
C ALA A 27 3.62 -0.67 4.47
N SER A 28 3.79 -0.03 5.62
CA SER A 28 2.96 1.12 5.96
C SER A 28 3.15 2.26 4.98
N ALA A 29 4.40 2.52 4.58
CA ALA A 29 4.68 3.56 3.60
C ALA A 29 4.05 3.21 2.24
N ALA A 30 4.13 1.93 1.86
CA ALA A 30 3.54 1.48 0.61
C ALA A 30 2.01 1.64 0.63
N GLU A 31 1.39 1.33 1.77
CA GLU A 31 -0.06 1.50 1.91
C GLU A 31 -0.47 2.96 1.79
N GLN A 32 0.29 3.84 2.42
CA GLN A 32 0.02 5.27 2.33
C GLN A 32 0.20 5.77 0.90
N HIS A 33 1.24 5.30 0.25
CA HIS A 33 1.49 5.70 -1.12
C HIS A 33 0.37 5.22 -2.05
N ALA A 34 -0.09 3.99 -1.82
CA ALA A 34 -1.19 3.45 -2.62
C ALA A 34 -2.46 4.28 -2.45
N GLN A 35 -2.79 4.62 -1.22
CA GLN A 35 -3.99 5.42 -0.96
C GLN A 35 -3.85 6.83 -1.53
N GLY A 36 -2.65 7.39 -1.49
CA GLY A 36 -2.39 8.68 -2.11
C GLY A 36 -2.59 8.64 -3.62
N PHE A 37 -2.11 7.58 -4.26
CA PHE A 37 -2.28 7.42 -5.69
C PHE A 37 -3.76 7.20 -6.04
N LEU A 38 -4.46 6.40 -5.23
CA LEU A 38 -5.89 6.12 -5.45
C LEU A 38 -6.76 7.32 -5.16
N ASN A 39 -6.26 8.25 -4.36
CA ASN A 39 -7.00 9.42 -3.91
C ASN A 39 -8.28 9.04 -3.17
N ARG A 40 -8.19 8.00 -2.35
CA ARG A 40 -9.30 7.54 -1.53
C ARG A 40 -8.75 6.71 -0.38
N GLN A 41 -9.57 6.58 0.67
CA GLN A 41 -9.21 5.77 1.82
C GLN A 41 -9.55 4.31 1.54
N VAL A 42 -8.66 3.42 1.95
CA VAL A 42 -8.85 1.98 1.80
C VAL A 42 -8.85 1.34 3.18
N TYR A 43 -9.84 0.51 3.43
CA TYR A 43 -10.02 -0.12 4.74
C TYR A 43 -9.78 -1.62 4.65
N PRO A 44 -9.32 -2.25 5.74
CA PRO A 44 -9.05 -3.69 5.70
C PRO A 44 -10.29 -4.56 5.57
N ASP A 45 -11.43 -4.05 6.05
CA ASP A 45 -12.67 -4.80 5.95
C ASP A 45 -13.87 -3.86 6.00
N VAL A 46 -15.05 -4.42 5.79
CA VAL A 46 -16.29 -3.64 5.75
C VAL A 46 -16.57 -2.98 7.09
N SER A 47 -16.29 -3.67 8.19
CA SER A 47 -16.53 -3.11 9.52
C SER A 47 -15.73 -1.85 9.76
N ALA A 48 -14.45 -1.86 9.39
CA ALA A 48 -13.60 -0.69 9.56
C ALA A 48 -14.10 0.47 8.71
N MET A 49 -14.52 0.17 7.47
CA MET A 49 -15.03 1.21 6.60
C MET A 49 -16.32 1.81 7.14
N GLU A 50 -17.24 0.97 7.60
CA GLU A 50 -18.50 1.45 8.15
C GLU A 50 -18.28 2.31 9.39
N ALA A 51 -17.34 1.91 10.25
CA ALA A 51 -17.04 2.70 11.44
C ALA A 51 -16.51 4.08 11.05
N ALA A 52 -15.66 4.16 10.02
CA ALA A 52 -15.13 5.42 9.55
C ALA A 52 -16.22 6.29 8.94
N VAL A 53 -17.15 5.69 8.21
CA VAL A 53 -18.27 6.42 7.62
C VAL A 53 -19.14 7.02 8.73
N LEU A 54 -19.43 6.25 9.77
CA LEU A 54 -20.21 6.74 10.89
C LEU A 54 -19.50 7.86 11.64
N ALA A 55 -18.18 7.79 11.73
CA ALA A 55 -17.40 8.83 12.39
C ALA A 55 -17.10 10.01 11.47
N GLU A 56 -17.57 9.96 10.23
CA GLU A 56 -17.34 10.99 9.23
C GLU A 56 -15.86 11.22 8.94
N THR A 57 -15.06 10.16 9.03
CA THR A 57 -13.62 10.23 8.76
C THR A 57 -13.22 9.43 7.53
N ALA A 58 -14.19 8.85 6.83
CA ALA A 58 -13.90 7.99 5.68
C ALA A 58 -13.49 8.76 4.43
N GLY A 59 -13.78 10.04 4.36
CA GLY A 59 -13.54 10.82 3.16
C GLY A 59 -14.58 10.52 2.11
N GLU A 60 -14.22 10.85 0.86
CA GLU A 60 -15.12 10.61 -0.26
C GLU A 60 -14.79 9.25 -0.87
N ALA A 61 -15.61 8.48 -1.29
CA ALA A 61 -15.38 7.21 -2.00
C ALA A 61 -14.49 6.21 -1.24
N PRO A 62 -14.78 5.92 0.05
CA PRO A 62 -13.99 4.90 0.75
C PRO A 62 -14.21 3.53 0.12
N MET A 63 -13.24 2.64 0.29
CA MET A 63 -13.36 1.29 -0.25
C MET A 63 -12.68 0.28 0.66
N VAL A 64 -13.03 -0.99 0.48
CA VAL A 64 -12.37 -2.09 1.19
C VAL A 64 -11.26 -2.62 0.28
N VAL A 65 -10.15 -3.03 0.90
CA VAL A 65 -9.00 -3.56 0.16
C VAL A 65 -9.41 -4.78 -0.66
N ASN A 66 -8.78 -4.92 -1.83
CA ASN A 66 -9.00 -6.09 -2.67
C ASN A 66 -7.64 -6.69 -3.07
N GLU A 67 -7.68 -7.78 -3.82
CA GLU A 67 -6.45 -8.48 -4.19
C GLU A 67 -5.50 -7.61 -5.01
N ALA A 68 -6.04 -6.78 -5.90
CA ALA A 68 -5.19 -5.92 -6.73
C ALA A 68 -4.45 -4.91 -5.85
N ILE A 69 -5.13 -4.33 -4.88
CA ILE A 69 -4.50 -3.37 -3.98
C ILE A 69 -3.46 -4.04 -3.11
N ARG A 70 -3.76 -5.24 -2.59
CA ARG A 70 -2.78 -5.99 -1.81
C ARG A 70 -1.54 -6.30 -2.63
N ALA A 71 -1.72 -6.75 -3.86
CA ALA A 71 -0.60 -7.05 -4.73
C ALA A 71 0.25 -5.81 -5.00
N ALA A 72 -0.40 -4.67 -5.22
CA ALA A 72 0.31 -3.42 -5.45
C ALA A 72 1.13 -3.01 -4.23
N VAL A 73 0.53 -3.12 -3.04
CA VAL A 73 1.23 -2.80 -1.79
C VAL A 73 2.43 -3.70 -1.59
N LEU A 74 2.28 -5.00 -1.88
CA LEU A 74 3.39 -5.94 -1.75
C LEU A 74 4.51 -5.63 -2.76
N LEU A 75 4.16 -5.26 -3.99
CA LEU A 75 5.15 -4.87 -4.98
C LEU A 75 5.95 -3.67 -4.51
N ALA A 76 5.26 -2.66 -3.99
CA ALA A 76 5.93 -1.46 -3.50
C ALA A 76 6.79 -1.77 -2.29
N THR A 77 6.29 -2.60 -1.38
CA THR A 77 7.03 -3.00 -0.20
C THR A 77 8.31 -3.74 -0.59
N GLY A 78 8.19 -4.68 -1.51
CA GLY A 78 9.36 -5.44 -1.99
C GLY A 78 10.38 -4.53 -2.66
N HIS A 79 9.90 -3.56 -3.41
CA HIS A 79 10.77 -2.58 -4.06
C HIS A 79 11.56 -1.79 -3.01
N LEU A 80 10.88 -1.28 -1.98
CA LEU A 80 11.53 -0.54 -0.91
C LEU A 80 12.52 -1.42 -0.16
N TYR A 81 12.15 -2.66 0.11
CA TYR A 81 13.01 -3.59 0.82
C TYR A 81 14.30 -3.89 0.05
N ARG A 82 14.19 -4.12 -1.25
CA ARG A 82 15.34 -4.43 -2.08
C ARG A 82 16.24 -3.22 -2.27
N ASN A 83 15.70 -2.03 -2.19
CA ASN A 83 16.46 -0.80 -2.43
C ASN A 83 16.67 0.02 -1.18
N ARG A 84 16.57 -0.63 -0.02
CA ARG A 84 16.64 0.09 1.26
C ARG A 84 17.95 0.80 1.52
N GLU A 85 19.02 0.35 0.88
CA GLU A 85 20.32 0.99 1.05
C GLU A 85 20.70 1.84 -0.14
N SER A 86 19.77 2.00 -1.03
CA SER A 86 20.04 2.73 -2.24
C SER A 86 19.84 4.21 -1.98
N VAL A 87 20.92 4.88 -1.71
CA VAL A 87 20.87 6.34 -1.57
C VAL A 87 21.29 6.92 -2.88
N THR A 88 20.84 6.34 -3.93
CA THR A 88 21.35 6.69 -5.21
C THR A 88 20.57 7.77 -5.86
N ASP A 89 21.06 8.14 -7.00
CA ASP A 89 20.43 9.10 -7.84
C ASP A 89 19.17 8.56 -8.46
N THR A 90 18.94 7.27 -8.32
CA THR A 90 17.72 6.70 -8.85
C THR A 90 16.58 7.22 -8.02
N PRO A 91 15.68 7.95 -8.61
CA PRO A 91 14.57 8.52 -7.85
C PRO A 91 13.80 7.42 -7.17
N ALA A 92 13.52 7.62 -5.91
CA ALA A 92 12.71 6.70 -5.15
C ALA A 92 11.34 6.56 -5.81
N ALA A 93 11.03 7.46 -6.69
CA ALA A 93 9.78 7.46 -7.39
C ALA A 93 9.64 6.33 -8.39
N SER A 94 10.73 5.63 -8.67
CA SER A 94 10.68 4.55 -9.64
C SER A 94 10.08 3.30 -9.07
N LEU A 95 8.82 3.36 -8.70
CA LEU A 95 8.10 2.17 -8.28
C LEU A 95 7.81 1.30 -9.51
N PRO A 96 7.66 -0.02 -9.30
CA PRO A 96 7.35 -0.89 -10.42
C PRO A 96 6.09 -0.43 -11.15
N GLN A 97 6.10 -0.52 -12.46
CA GLN A 97 4.94 -0.15 -13.26
C GLN A 97 3.71 -0.93 -12.84
N GLY A 98 3.90 -2.19 -12.42
CA GLY A 98 2.79 -3.01 -11.94
C GLY A 98 2.04 -2.39 -10.77
N PHE A 99 2.72 -1.64 -9.92
CA PHE A 99 2.08 -0.95 -8.82
C PHE A 99 0.97 -0.02 -9.33
N HIS A 100 1.31 0.82 -10.30
CA HIS A 100 0.35 1.77 -10.85
C HIS A 100 -0.72 1.06 -11.67
N ASP A 101 -0.34 0.05 -12.44
CA ASP A 101 -1.28 -0.68 -13.27
C ASP A 101 -2.35 -1.38 -12.45
N LEU A 102 -1.97 -1.94 -11.31
CA LEU A 102 -2.93 -2.62 -10.43
C LEU A 102 -3.88 -1.64 -9.76
N LEU A 103 -3.39 -0.45 -9.46
CA LEU A 103 -4.20 0.54 -8.74
C LEU A 103 -5.05 1.39 -9.66
N TRP A 104 -4.65 1.55 -10.92
CA TRP A 104 -5.31 2.48 -11.84
C TRP A 104 -6.83 2.31 -11.93
N PRO A 105 -7.36 1.09 -12.06
CA PRO A 105 -8.81 0.93 -12.19
C PRO A 105 -9.59 1.37 -10.95
N HIS A 106 -8.92 1.47 -9.81
CA HIS A 106 -9.57 1.82 -8.55
C HIS A 106 -9.37 3.27 -8.15
N ARG A 107 -8.61 4.00 -8.93
CA ARG A 107 -8.31 5.38 -8.63
C ARG A 107 -9.51 6.28 -8.85
N VAL A 108 -9.75 7.19 -7.90
CA VAL A 108 -10.81 8.17 -8.04
C VAL A 108 -10.26 9.31 -8.88
N GLY A 109 -10.96 9.59 -9.93
CA GLY A 109 -10.50 10.57 -10.88
C GLY A 109 -10.39 11.96 -10.34
N LEU A 110 -9.29 12.56 -10.60
CA LEU A 110 -9.00 13.91 -10.19
C LEU A 110 -8.89 14.78 -11.38
N GLY A 111 -9.65 15.81 -11.40
CA GLY A 111 -9.49 16.79 -12.42
C GLY A 111 -9.45 16.20 -13.80
N ILE A 112 -10.06 15.14 -13.90
CA ILE A 112 -10.02 14.49 -15.18
C ILE A 112 -10.68 15.36 -16.22
#